data_8ddee22f69c5e23b1cacd15a63e645e9
#
_entry.id   8ddee22f69c5e23b1cacd15a63e645e9
#
_cell.length_a   1.000
_cell.length_b   1.000
_cell.length_c   1.000
_cell.angle_alpha   90.00
_cell.angle_beta   90.00
_cell.angle_gamma   90.00
#
_symmetry.space_group_name_H-M   'P 1'
#
loop_
_entity.id
_entity.type
_entity.pdbx_description
1 polymer ?
#
loop_
_entity_poly.entity_id
_entity_poly.type
_entity_poly.pdbx_seq_one_letter_code
_entity_poly.pdbx_strand_id
1 'polypeptide(L)'
;MTGNSSEKAILVISDGLGDRPIPALKGKTPLEAAKKPTLDKLAAKGITGLVHVLSPGIPPGSDTGHLSLFGYDARDCYTGRGPFEALGASLDLGPTDVAFRGNFATVRQLKDETYDVLDRRAGRNVAEGAELVKLIDGLKVPGYPTIEVTVRHTVEHRCVVVIRGDGLSSKISDTDPHGHGDSVLASMPLDDTSEAELTSKIVNATTREFHRILADSPINAQRKKAGLPEANIVILRGAGVLPEIPFLKDIYGISTACVAGGALYKGVAQSVGMDVLSVPGDTASYDTDVEAKARATADALKNHDYVFLHFKPTDSAAHDLDPRKKMAMIEKFDQMVATLTQLIDMDHTHIAITGDHTTASTTGQHTGDPVPLLLVGPTVRNDDVKEFSERACATGGLGSILGMAVMPLLMSAIDRTPMFGA
;
A
#
# COMPACT_ATOMS: atom_id res chain seq x y z
N MET A 1 32.29 -6.49 13.66
CA MET A 1 32.03 -7.93 13.62
C MET A 1 30.55 -8.11 13.81
N THR A 2 29.81 -8.26 12.73
CA THR A 2 28.36 -8.57 12.77
C THR A 2 28.25 -10.05 13.13
N GLY A 3 27.98 -10.34 14.41
CA GLY A 3 27.67 -11.69 14.83
C GLY A 3 26.47 -12.21 14.01
N ASN A 4 26.51 -13.45 13.60
CA ASN A 4 25.41 -14.16 12.98
C ASN A 4 24.35 -14.37 14.08
N SER A 5 23.55 -13.32 14.38
CA SER A 5 22.47 -13.42 15.35
C SER A 5 21.45 -14.43 14.83
N SER A 6 21.10 -15.42 15.63
CA SER A 6 20.02 -16.36 15.33
C SER A 6 18.63 -15.73 15.50
N GLU A 7 18.59 -14.48 15.98
CA GLU A 7 17.38 -13.74 16.26
C GLU A 7 16.67 -13.33 14.96
N LYS A 8 15.36 -13.46 14.97
CA LYS A 8 14.45 -13.16 13.85
C LYS A 8 13.55 -11.99 14.19
N ALA A 9 13.09 -11.29 13.16
CA ALA A 9 12.16 -10.17 13.31
C ALA A 9 10.95 -10.29 12.39
N ILE A 10 9.78 -9.88 12.89
CA ILE A 10 8.56 -9.79 12.10
C ILE A 10 7.93 -8.42 12.34
N LEU A 11 7.59 -7.73 11.26
CA LEU A 11 6.69 -6.57 11.32
C LEU A 11 5.33 -7.00 10.79
N VAL A 12 4.31 -6.95 11.64
CA VAL A 12 2.92 -7.29 11.29
C VAL A 12 2.11 -6.02 11.21
N ILE A 13 1.58 -5.72 10.03
CA ILE A 13 0.75 -4.53 9.81
C ILE A 13 -0.69 -4.93 9.51
N SER A 14 -1.61 -4.43 10.33
CA SER A 14 -3.03 -4.39 10.01
C SER A 14 -3.35 -3.03 9.41
N ASP A 15 -3.64 -3.02 8.11
CA ASP A 15 -3.89 -1.80 7.32
C ASP A 15 -5.08 -1.03 7.90
N GLY A 16 -4.90 0.27 8.09
CA GLY A 16 -5.94 1.14 8.62
C GLY A 16 -6.44 0.73 10.01
N LEU A 17 -5.57 0.16 10.86
CA LEU A 17 -5.94 -0.44 12.15
C LEU A 17 -6.62 0.55 13.10
N GLY A 18 -6.06 1.77 13.22
CA GLY A 18 -6.60 2.80 14.10
C GLY A 18 -7.98 3.28 13.68
N ASP A 19 -8.76 3.75 14.66
CA ASP A 19 -10.06 4.37 14.45
C ASP A 19 -10.35 5.45 15.50
N ARG A 20 -11.46 6.15 15.32
CA ARG A 20 -12.00 7.11 16.27
C ARG A 20 -13.11 6.49 17.12
N PRO A 21 -13.40 7.04 18.32
CA PRO A 21 -14.50 6.56 19.14
C PRO A 21 -15.85 6.61 18.40
N ILE A 22 -16.60 5.50 18.41
CA ILE A 22 -17.85 5.34 17.67
C ILE A 22 -19.04 5.26 18.64
N PRO A 23 -20.04 6.13 18.53
CA PRO A 23 -21.21 6.11 19.43
C PRO A 23 -21.92 4.75 19.46
N ALA A 24 -22.08 4.08 18.30
CA ALA A 24 -22.70 2.76 18.19
C ALA A 24 -21.91 1.65 18.91
N LEU A 25 -20.63 1.88 19.24
CA LEU A 25 -19.76 1.01 20.03
C LEU A 25 -19.59 1.54 21.46
N LYS A 26 -20.51 2.38 21.93
CA LYS A 26 -20.48 3.00 23.28
C LYS A 26 -19.25 3.86 23.52
N GLY A 27 -18.79 4.57 22.49
CA GLY A 27 -17.61 5.43 22.55
C GLY A 27 -16.27 4.68 22.49
N LYS A 28 -16.28 3.42 22.14
CA LYS A 28 -15.07 2.63 21.86
C LYS A 28 -14.69 2.71 20.37
N THR A 29 -13.42 2.49 20.08
CA THR A 29 -12.97 2.18 18.72
C THR A 29 -13.30 0.72 18.38
N PRO A 30 -13.27 0.32 17.09
CA PRO A 30 -13.38 -1.10 16.72
C PRO A 30 -12.30 -1.96 17.38
N LEU A 31 -11.07 -1.46 17.52
CA LEU A 31 -9.98 -2.18 18.20
C LEU A 31 -10.25 -2.36 19.70
N GLU A 32 -10.76 -1.34 20.39
CA GLU A 32 -11.18 -1.44 21.80
C GLU A 32 -12.37 -2.39 22.00
N ALA A 33 -13.22 -2.57 20.98
CA ALA A 33 -14.43 -3.37 21.09
C ALA A 33 -14.24 -4.84 20.66
N ALA A 34 -13.24 -5.12 19.80
CA ALA A 34 -12.96 -6.44 19.26
C ALA A 34 -12.45 -7.43 20.31
N LYS A 35 -12.77 -8.71 20.13
CA LYS A 35 -12.19 -9.82 20.91
C LYS A 35 -10.84 -10.20 20.33
N LYS A 36 -9.77 -9.83 20.99
CA LYS A 36 -8.39 -9.99 20.52
C LYS A 36 -7.45 -10.56 21.58
N PRO A 37 -7.75 -11.75 22.12
CA PRO A 37 -7.04 -12.30 23.27
C PRO A 37 -5.54 -12.55 23.03
N THR A 38 -5.14 -12.80 21.77
CA THR A 38 -3.72 -12.99 21.43
C THR A 38 -2.96 -11.66 21.46
N LEU A 39 -3.51 -10.61 20.85
CA LEU A 39 -2.91 -9.28 20.87
C LEU A 39 -2.80 -8.74 22.28
N ASP A 40 -3.84 -8.91 23.13
CA ASP A 40 -3.82 -8.50 24.53
C ASP A 40 -2.78 -9.29 25.35
N LYS A 41 -2.67 -10.61 25.11
CA LYS A 41 -1.63 -11.43 25.74
C LYS A 41 -0.22 -11.02 25.36
N LEU A 42 -0.01 -10.66 24.09
CA LEU A 42 1.29 -10.17 23.61
C LEU A 42 1.61 -8.77 24.19
N ALA A 43 0.61 -7.88 24.25
CA ALA A 43 0.77 -6.57 24.88
C ALA A 43 1.21 -6.70 26.36
N ALA A 44 0.60 -7.63 27.10
CA ALA A 44 0.96 -7.89 28.50
C ALA A 44 2.39 -8.44 28.69
N LYS A 45 3.06 -8.86 27.62
CA LYS A 45 4.43 -9.42 27.63
C LYS A 45 5.45 -8.53 26.92
N GLY A 46 5.01 -7.48 26.25
CA GLY A 46 5.85 -6.58 25.46
C GLY A 46 5.86 -5.16 25.98
N ILE A 47 6.33 -4.27 25.15
CA ILE A 47 6.28 -2.82 25.36
C ILE A 47 5.38 -2.20 24.28
N THR A 48 4.59 -1.22 24.69
CA THR A 48 3.58 -0.59 23.81
C THR A 48 3.79 0.91 23.68
N GLY A 49 3.16 1.51 22.70
CA GLY A 49 3.15 2.95 22.47
C GLY A 49 2.21 3.35 21.33
N LEU A 50 2.29 4.62 20.96
CA LEU A 50 1.58 5.17 19.81
C LEU A 50 2.57 5.58 18.71
N VAL A 51 2.16 5.41 17.46
CA VAL A 51 2.96 5.80 16.28
C VAL A 51 2.25 6.90 15.52
N HIS A 52 2.86 8.06 15.42
CA HIS A 52 2.55 9.05 14.39
C HIS A 52 3.28 8.64 13.13
N VAL A 53 2.59 7.99 12.21
CA VAL A 53 3.21 7.27 11.10
C VAL A 53 4.09 8.18 10.22
N LEU A 54 3.61 9.37 9.83
CA LEU A 54 4.45 10.39 9.18
C LEU A 54 4.85 11.50 10.16
N SER A 55 3.84 12.16 10.72
CA SER A 55 3.97 13.14 11.81
C SER A 55 2.60 13.42 12.41
N PRO A 56 2.54 14.03 13.60
CA PRO A 56 1.28 14.35 14.25
C PRO A 56 0.34 15.14 13.34
N GLY A 57 -0.91 14.65 13.18
CA GLY A 57 -1.95 15.31 12.42
C GLY A 57 -1.88 15.15 10.89
N ILE A 58 -0.89 14.46 10.35
CA ILE A 58 -0.76 14.23 8.89
C ILE A 58 -1.32 12.84 8.54
N PRO A 59 -2.42 12.76 7.75
CA PRO A 59 -2.95 11.48 7.28
C PRO A 59 -2.00 10.86 6.25
N PRO A 60 -1.49 9.63 6.48
CA PRO A 60 -0.65 8.95 5.50
C PRO A 60 -1.48 8.23 4.43
N GLY A 61 -0.92 8.08 3.23
CA GLY A 61 -1.30 7.02 2.32
C GLY A 61 -0.68 5.69 2.76
N SER A 62 -1.22 4.55 2.30
CA SER A 62 -0.62 3.25 2.66
C SER A 62 0.81 3.10 2.14
N ASP A 63 1.13 3.67 0.98
CA ASP A 63 2.48 3.71 0.41
C ASP A 63 3.47 4.47 1.30
N THR A 64 3.14 5.71 1.63
CA THR A 64 3.98 6.56 2.50
C THR A 64 4.04 6.04 3.94
N GLY A 65 2.94 5.45 4.43
CA GLY A 65 2.88 4.84 5.75
C GLY A 65 3.83 3.64 5.87
N HIS A 66 3.83 2.75 4.88
CA HIS A 66 4.72 1.59 4.89
C HIS A 66 6.19 2.00 4.72
N LEU A 67 6.53 2.95 3.83
CA LEU A 67 7.89 3.48 3.72
C LEU A 67 8.39 4.00 5.08
N SER A 68 7.55 4.78 5.78
CA SER A 68 7.89 5.29 7.10
C SER A 68 8.12 4.15 8.11
N LEU A 69 7.22 3.16 8.17
CA LEU A 69 7.35 2.02 9.07
C LEU A 69 8.58 1.13 8.77
N PHE A 70 9.04 1.13 7.51
CA PHE A 70 10.30 0.49 7.12
C PHE A 70 11.55 1.33 7.41
N GLY A 71 11.38 2.50 8.05
CA GLY A 71 12.49 3.34 8.51
C GLY A 71 12.95 4.42 7.54
N TYR A 72 12.21 4.65 6.44
CA TYR A 72 12.54 5.70 5.47
C TYR A 72 11.74 6.98 5.75
N ASP A 73 12.35 8.14 5.55
CA ASP A 73 11.57 9.39 5.52
C ASP A 73 10.80 9.47 4.19
N ALA A 74 9.50 9.23 4.29
CA ALA A 74 8.64 9.25 3.10
C ALA A 74 8.60 10.64 2.43
N ARG A 75 8.94 11.73 3.13
CA ARG A 75 8.99 13.07 2.54
C ARG A 75 10.14 13.23 1.57
N ASP A 76 11.25 12.53 1.85
CA ASP A 76 12.47 12.60 1.04
C ASP A 76 12.45 11.60 -0.11
N CYS A 77 11.84 10.42 0.09
CA CYS A 77 11.94 9.33 -0.86
C CYS A 77 10.67 9.02 -1.67
N TYR A 78 9.52 9.60 -1.32
CA TYR A 78 8.28 9.34 -2.03
C TYR A 78 8.20 10.10 -3.35
N THR A 79 8.18 9.39 -4.44
CA THR A 79 8.17 9.94 -5.80
C THR A 79 6.79 9.97 -6.44
N GLY A 80 5.83 9.22 -5.90
CA GLY A 80 4.48 9.00 -6.41
C GLY A 80 4.04 7.54 -6.22
N ARG A 81 2.76 7.26 -6.39
CA ARG A 81 2.18 5.93 -6.16
C ARG A 81 2.46 4.94 -7.30
N GLY A 82 2.59 5.46 -8.53
CA GLY A 82 2.72 4.67 -9.75
C GLY A 82 3.78 3.58 -9.69
N PRO A 83 5.03 3.88 -9.32
CA PRO A 83 6.11 2.89 -9.31
C PRO A 83 5.84 1.71 -8.35
N PHE A 84 5.25 1.94 -7.19
CA PHE A 84 4.90 0.85 -6.28
C PHE A 84 3.79 -0.05 -6.84
N GLU A 85 2.77 0.53 -7.47
CA GLU A 85 1.74 -0.27 -8.15
C GLU A 85 2.34 -1.06 -9.33
N ALA A 86 3.33 -0.49 -10.05
CA ALA A 86 4.02 -1.15 -11.16
C ALA A 86 4.87 -2.34 -10.71
N LEU A 87 5.73 -2.14 -9.71
CA LEU A 87 6.51 -3.22 -9.11
C LEU A 87 5.62 -4.35 -8.61
N GLY A 88 4.56 -4.00 -7.87
CA GLY A 88 3.61 -4.99 -7.35
C GLY A 88 2.78 -5.71 -8.42
N ALA A 89 2.70 -5.16 -9.63
CA ALA A 89 2.15 -5.80 -10.82
C ALA A 89 3.21 -6.58 -11.63
N SER A 90 4.40 -6.78 -11.06
CA SER A 90 5.55 -7.48 -11.66
C SER A 90 6.03 -6.81 -12.97
N LEU A 91 6.02 -5.49 -13.00
CA LEU A 91 6.65 -4.71 -14.06
C LEU A 91 8.04 -4.25 -13.61
N ASP A 92 9.04 -4.50 -14.44
CA ASP A 92 10.37 -3.96 -14.22
C ASP A 92 10.40 -2.48 -14.59
N LEU A 93 10.95 -1.66 -13.69
CA LEU A 93 11.11 -0.22 -13.89
C LEU A 93 12.57 0.16 -14.05
N GLY A 94 12.87 0.88 -15.11
CA GLY A 94 14.11 1.64 -15.22
C GLY A 94 14.08 2.91 -14.35
N PRO A 95 15.24 3.51 -14.09
CA PRO A 95 15.34 4.68 -13.20
C PRO A 95 14.62 5.93 -13.72
N THR A 96 14.38 6.02 -15.03
CA THR A 96 13.70 7.15 -15.69
C THR A 96 12.29 6.83 -16.14
N ASP A 97 11.80 5.60 -15.94
CA ASP A 97 10.43 5.21 -16.29
C ASP A 97 9.43 5.95 -15.41
N VAL A 98 8.42 6.56 -16.02
CA VAL A 98 7.34 7.21 -15.28
C VAL A 98 6.15 6.27 -15.22
N ALA A 99 5.83 5.84 -14.00
CA ALA A 99 4.72 4.93 -13.75
C ALA A 99 3.51 5.66 -13.16
N PHE A 100 2.33 5.15 -13.47
CA PHE A 100 1.03 5.71 -13.07
C PHE A 100 0.11 4.62 -12.56
N ARG A 101 -0.73 4.96 -11.61
CA ARG A 101 -1.96 4.23 -11.38
C ARG A 101 -3.00 4.67 -12.40
N GLY A 102 -3.56 3.76 -13.17
CA GLY A 102 -4.64 3.97 -14.11
C GLY A 102 -5.98 3.46 -13.59
N ASN A 103 -7.06 4.14 -13.95
CA ASN A 103 -8.41 3.65 -13.78
C ASN A 103 -9.11 3.58 -15.13
N PHE A 104 -9.70 2.44 -15.47
CA PHE A 104 -10.73 2.39 -16.50
C PHE A 104 -11.92 3.23 -16.03
N ALA A 105 -12.35 4.14 -16.88
CA ALA A 105 -13.47 5.03 -16.62
C ALA A 105 -14.45 5.03 -17.79
N THR A 106 -15.67 5.50 -17.53
CA THR A 106 -16.69 5.80 -18.55
C THR A 106 -16.70 7.29 -18.80
N VAL A 107 -16.45 7.68 -20.02
CA VAL A 107 -16.51 9.09 -20.43
C VAL A 107 -17.42 9.30 -21.62
N ARG A 108 -17.91 10.54 -21.74
CA ARG A 108 -18.57 11.05 -22.93
C ARG A 108 -17.67 12.11 -23.57
N GLN A 109 -17.29 11.87 -24.83
CA GLN A 109 -16.54 12.84 -25.63
C GLN A 109 -17.42 14.05 -25.98
N LEU A 110 -16.89 15.24 -25.82
CA LEU A 110 -17.51 16.49 -26.21
C LEU A 110 -17.02 16.98 -27.58
N LYS A 111 -17.62 18.03 -28.13
CA LYS A 111 -17.30 18.56 -29.47
C LYS A 111 -15.90 19.15 -29.60
N ASP A 112 -15.30 19.59 -28.48
CA ASP A 112 -13.98 20.18 -28.38
C ASP A 112 -12.87 19.16 -28.03
N GLU A 113 -13.15 17.87 -28.21
CA GLU A 113 -12.26 16.75 -27.89
C GLU A 113 -11.93 16.62 -26.41
N THR A 114 -12.69 17.26 -25.53
CA THR A 114 -12.66 17.02 -24.09
C THR A 114 -13.58 15.86 -23.70
N TYR A 115 -13.45 15.36 -22.47
CA TYR A 115 -14.15 14.17 -22.00
C TYR A 115 -14.81 14.42 -20.65
N ASP A 116 -16.13 14.30 -20.55
CA ASP A 116 -16.86 14.31 -19.28
C ASP A 116 -16.80 12.93 -18.64
N VAL A 117 -16.42 12.85 -17.37
CA VAL A 117 -16.39 11.61 -16.59
C VAL A 117 -17.78 11.28 -16.09
N LEU A 118 -18.41 10.28 -16.69
CA LEU A 118 -19.71 9.76 -16.28
C LEU A 118 -19.60 8.77 -15.10
N ASP A 119 -18.57 7.93 -15.15
CA ASP A 119 -18.21 7.01 -14.07
C ASP A 119 -16.70 6.82 -14.03
N ARG A 120 -16.07 7.27 -12.95
CA ARG A 120 -14.64 7.23 -12.72
C ARG A 120 -14.08 5.81 -12.58
N ARG A 121 -14.95 4.80 -12.45
CA ARG A 121 -14.59 3.41 -12.18
C ARG A 121 -15.19 2.42 -13.18
N ALA A 122 -15.86 2.90 -14.24
CA ALA A 122 -16.53 2.07 -15.23
C ALA A 122 -17.43 0.96 -14.60
N GLY A 123 -18.21 1.32 -13.57
CA GLY A 123 -19.03 0.40 -12.79
C GLY A 123 -18.28 -0.38 -11.71
N ARG A 124 -17.02 -0.04 -11.44
CA ARG A 124 -16.09 -0.67 -10.50
C ARG A 124 -15.65 -2.08 -10.92
N ASN A 125 -16.57 -2.98 -11.22
CA ASN A 125 -16.24 -4.33 -11.68
C ASN A 125 -16.05 -4.36 -13.20
N VAL A 126 -14.79 -4.35 -13.64
CA VAL A 126 -14.41 -4.49 -15.06
C VAL A 126 -13.79 -5.87 -15.25
N ALA A 127 -14.65 -6.88 -15.37
CA ALA A 127 -14.22 -8.29 -15.49
C ALA A 127 -13.30 -8.51 -16.70
N GLU A 128 -13.51 -7.73 -17.76
CA GLU A 128 -12.75 -7.77 -19.02
C GLU A 128 -11.47 -6.89 -18.98
N GLY A 129 -11.05 -6.44 -17.79
CA GLY A 129 -9.92 -5.51 -17.66
C GLY A 129 -8.61 -6.03 -18.26
N ALA A 130 -8.35 -7.33 -18.15
CA ALA A 130 -7.16 -7.96 -18.74
C ALA A 130 -7.22 -7.98 -20.28
N GLU A 131 -8.41 -8.18 -20.86
CA GLU A 131 -8.63 -8.14 -22.32
C GLU A 131 -8.56 -6.71 -22.86
N LEU A 132 -9.11 -5.75 -22.13
CA LEU A 132 -9.03 -4.32 -22.49
C LEU A 132 -7.57 -3.83 -22.48
N VAL A 133 -6.77 -4.25 -21.50
CA VAL A 133 -5.34 -3.91 -21.45
C VAL A 133 -4.61 -4.40 -22.68
N LYS A 134 -4.89 -5.60 -23.19
CA LYS A 134 -4.24 -6.12 -24.43
C LYS A 134 -4.44 -5.24 -25.66
N LEU A 135 -5.48 -4.41 -25.68
CA LEU A 135 -5.74 -3.49 -26.78
C LEU A 135 -4.84 -2.25 -26.75
N ILE A 136 -4.35 -1.88 -25.56
CA ILE A 136 -3.62 -0.64 -25.32
C ILE A 136 -2.19 -0.85 -24.82
N ASP A 137 -1.81 -2.08 -24.45
CA ASP A 137 -0.43 -2.43 -24.09
C ASP A 137 0.46 -2.37 -25.36
N GLY A 138 1.64 -1.78 -25.24
CA GLY A 138 2.54 -1.54 -26.37
C GLY A 138 2.09 -0.41 -27.31
N LEU A 139 1.18 0.46 -26.88
CA LEU A 139 0.69 1.59 -27.65
C LEU A 139 1.85 2.43 -28.19
N LYS A 140 1.80 2.75 -29.48
CA LYS A 140 2.67 3.74 -30.10
C LYS A 140 2.02 5.12 -30.01
N VAL A 141 2.63 6.01 -29.23
CA VAL A 141 2.10 7.35 -28.98
C VAL A 141 2.31 8.23 -30.21
N PRO A 142 1.25 8.79 -30.83
CA PRO A 142 1.40 9.67 -31.98
C PRO A 142 2.31 10.87 -31.71
N GLY A 143 3.27 11.11 -32.59
CA GLY A 143 4.26 12.18 -32.42
C GLY A 143 5.46 11.85 -31.53
N TYR A 144 5.48 10.66 -30.88
CA TYR A 144 6.52 10.24 -29.95
C TYR A 144 6.99 8.79 -30.22
N PRO A 145 7.67 8.52 -31.34
CA PRO A 145 7.97 7.15 -31.79
C PRO A 145 8.96 6.39 -30.88
N THR A 146 9.74 7.09 -30.07
CA THR A 146 10.71 6.51 -29.12
C THR A 146 10.09 6.17 -27.76
N ILE A 147 8.85 6.57 -27.53
CA ILE A 147 8.15 6.30 -26.28
C ILE A 147 7.50 4.93 -26.32
N GLU A 148 7.74 4.15 -25.28
CA GLU A 148 7.09 2.87 -25.03
C GLU A 148 6.06 3.00 -23.92
N VAL A 149 4.86 2.45 -24.14
CA VAL A 149 3.79 2.43 -23.13
C VAL A 149 3.51 0.98 -22.78
N THR A 150 3.70 0.64 -21.53
CA THR A 150 3.33 -0.68 -21.00
C THR A 150 2.12 -0.53 -20.09
N VAL A 151 1.13 -1.39 -20.27
CA VAL A 151 -0.08 -1.39 -19.45
C VAL A 151 -0.30 -2.77 -18.83
N ARG A 152 -0.69 -2.82 -17.55
CA ARG A 152 -0.97 -4.08 -16.86
C ARG A 152 -2.25 -3.95 -16.04
N HIS A 153 -3.20 -4.85 -16.24
CA HIS A 153 -4.40 -4.94 -15.40
C HIS A 153 -4.02 -5.42 -13.99
N THR A 154 -4.64 -4.87 -12.96
CA THR A 154 -4.39 -5.29 -11.57
C THR A 154 -5.65 -5.89 -10.94
N VAL A 155 -6.63 -5.08 -10.61
CA VAL A 155 -7.87 -5.55 -9.97
C VAL A 155 -9.05 -4.65 -10.32
N GLU A 156 -10.23 -5.23 -10.56
CA GLU A 156 -11.45 -4.48 -10.86
C GLU A 156 -11.25 -3.52 -12.06
N HIS A 157 -11.45 -2.21 -11.86
CA HIS A 157 -11.27 -1.14 -12.83
C HIS A 157 -9.84 -0.59 -12.91
N ARG A 158 -8.87 -1.19 -12.20
CA ARG A 158 -7.53 -0.63 -12.03
C ARG A 158 -6.52 -1.26 -12.99
N CYS A 159 -5.63 -0.42 -13.48
CA CYS A 159 -4.44 -0.85 -14.19
C CYS A 159 -3.23 -0.01 -13.76
N VAL A 160 -2.07 -0.42 -14.18
CA VAL A 160 -0.82 0.32 -14.09
C VAL A 160 -0.40 0.69 -15.51
N VAL A 161 0.09 1.91 -15.68
CA VAL A 161 0.66 2.40 -16.94
C VAL A 161 2.08 2.85 -16.67
N VAL A 162 3.03 2.36 -17.46
CA VAL A 162 4.44 2.78 -17.45
C VAL A 162 4.76 3.42 -18.79
N ILE A 163 5.29 4.62 -18.74
CA ILE A 163 5.81 5.34 -19.91
C ILE A 163 7.33 5.34 -19.81
N ARG A 164 7.98 4.75 -20.82
CA ARG A 164 9.43 4.59 -20.91
C ARG A 164 9.97 5.40 -22.07
N GLY A 165 11.08 6.12 -21.84
CA GLY A 165 11.78 6.89 -22.84
C GLY A 165 12.76 7.89 -22.20
N ASP A 166 13.53 8.56 -23.04
CA ASP A 166 14.47 9.56 -22.56
C ASP A 166 13.79 10.91 -22.28
N GLY A 167 14.32 11.65 -21.32
CA GLY A 167 13.87 13.01 -21.00
C GLY A 167 12.48 13.07 -20.36
N LEU A 168 12.09 12.05 -19.60
CA LEU A 168 10.83 12.03 -18.87
C LEU A 168 10.95 12.56 -17.45
N SER A 169 9.85 13.10 -16.92
CA SER A 169 9.74 13.60 -15.55
C SER A 169 8.40 13.19 -14.93
N SER A 170 8.42 12.82 -13.65
CA SER A 170 7.19 12.59 -12.88
C SER A 170 6.55 13.87 -12.34
N LYS A 171 7.16 15.03 -12.56
CA LYS A 171 6.65 16.34 -12.09
C LYS A 171 5.55 16.88 -13.01
N ILE A 172 4.46 16.14 -13.08
CA ILE A 172 3.27 16.44 -13.89
C ILE A 172 1.99 16.20 -13.09
N SER A 173 0.91 16.89 -13.48
CA SER A 173 -0.39 16.70 -12.85
C SER A 173 -1.13 15.48 -13.39
N ASP A 174 -2.08 14.95 -12.58
CA ASP A 174 -2.95 13.85 -12.93
C ASP A 174 -3.91 14.19 -14.07
N THR A 175 -4.35 13.20 -14.86
CA THR A 175 -5.50 13.33 -15.76
C THR A 175 -6.82 12.94 -15.10
N ASP A 176 -6.77 12.26 -13.95
CA ASP A 176 -7.90 11.86 -13.14
C ASP A 176 -8.40 13.07 -12.31
N PRO A 177 -9.67 13.54 -12.48
CA PRO A 177 -10.20 14.69 -11.75
C PRO A 177 -10.53 14.39 -10.28
N HIS A 178 -10.36 13.14 -9.82
CA HIS A 178 -10.68 12.65 -8.47
C HIS A 178 -12.16 12.76 -8.06
N GLY A 179 -13.03 13.35 -8.88
CA GLY A 179 -14.45 13.53 -8.67
C GLY A 179 -15.34 12.83 -9.72
N HIS A 180 -16.65 12.81 -9.47
CA HIS A 180 -17.66 12.43 -10.44
C HIS A 180 -18.28 13.68 -11.05
N GLY A 181 -18.56 13.65 -12.36
CA GLY A 181 -19.18 14.77 -13.09
C GLY A 181 -18.19 15.85 -13.54
N ASP A 182 -16.91 15.67 -13.28
CA ASP A 182 -15.84 16.54 -13.75
C ASP A 182 -15.30 16.06 -15.09
N SER A 183 -14.65 16.95 -15.84
CA SER A 183 -13.95 16.58 -17.07
C SER A 183 -12.60 15.92 -16.77
N VAL A 184 -12.16 14.99 -17.65
CA VAL A 184 -10.79 14.51 -17.65
C VAL A 184 -9.83 15.69 -17.76
N LEU A 185 -8.85 15.76 -16.86
CA LEU A 185 -7.92 16.88 -16.83
C LEU A 185 -6.83 16.71 -17.91
N ALA A 186 -6.38 17.84 -18.46
CA ALA A 186 -5.13 17.83 -19.18
C ALA A 186 -3.97 17.81 -18.18
N SER A 187 -3.05 16.84 -18.34
CA SER A 187 -1.81 16.83 -17.56
C SER A 187 -0.99 18.07 -17.90
N MET A 188 -0.49 18.74 -16.86
CA MET A 188 0.31 19.95 -16.93
C MET A 188 1.65 19.73 -16.21
N PRO A 189 2.74 20.39 -16.65
CA PRO A 189 3.99 20.35 -15.89
C PRO A 189 3.79 21.02 -14.52
N LEU A 190 4.43 20.47 -13.49
CA LEU A 190 4.42 20.99 -12.13
C LEU A 190 5.73 21.73 -11.78
N ASP A 191 6.67 21.77 -12.72
CA ASP A 191 7.87 22.59 -12.67
C ASP A 191 8.20 23.11 -14.09
N ASP A 192 9.20 23.97 -14.21
CA ASP A 192 9.58 24.65 -15.46
C ASP A 192 10.58 23.84 -16.30
N THR A 193 10.70 22.51 -16.08
CA THR A 193 11.62 21.65 -16.83
C THR A 193 11.04 21.24 -18.19
N SER A 194 11.92 21.10 -19.20
CA SER A 194 11.54 20.59 -20.52
C SER A 194 11.03 19.16 -20.45
N GLU A 195 11.52 18.38 -19.50
CA GLU A 195 11.15 16.99 -19.23
C GLU A 195 9.71 16.88 -18.72
N ALA A 196 9.31 17.76 -17.80
CA ALA A 196 7.93 17.83 -17.32
C ALA A 196 6.96 18.29 -18.42
N GLU A 197 7.35 19.29 -19.22
CA GLU A 197 6.56 19.72 -20.38
C GLU A 197 6.41 18.61 -21.43
N LEU A 198 7.50 17.89 -21.75
CA LEU A 198 7.48 16.76 -22.67
C LEU A 198 6.57 15.65 -22.16
N THR A 199 6.74 15.25 -20.88
CA THR A 199 5.97 14.14 -20.30
C THR A 199 4.49 14.46 -20.22
N SER A 200 4.10 15.70 -19.86
CA SER A 200 2.69 16.10 -19.84
C SER A 200 2.05 16.00 -21.24
N LYS A 201 2.76 16.39 -22.30
CA LYS A 201 2.28 16.26 -23.70
C LYS A 201 2.11 14.78 -24.08
N ILE A 202 3.07 13.91 -23.73
CA ILE A 202 3.01 12.46 -23.96
C ILE A 202 1.82 11.83 -23.25
N VAL A 203 1.63 12.17 -21.97
CA VAL A 203 0.51 11.65 -21.15
C VAL A 203 -0.84 12.07 -21.74
N ASN A 204 -0.98 13.32 -22.17
CA ASN A 204 -2.20 13.78 -22.83
C ASN A 204 -2.45 13.06 -24.17
N ALA A 205 -1.41 12.82 -24.98
CA ALA A 205 -1.53 12.06 -26.22
C ALA A 205 -1.90 10.60 -25.93
N THR A 206 -1.27 9.97 -24.96
CA THR A 206 -1.55 8.59 -24.52
C THR A 206 -2.99 8.44 -24.05
N THR A 207 -3.50 9.38 -23.23
CA THR A 207 -4.88 9.35 -22.70
C THR A 207 -5.90 9.44 -23.86
N ARG A 208 -5.67 10.32 -24.84
CA ARG A 208 -6.53 10.40 -26.04
C ARG A 208 -6.51 9.11 -26.86
N GLU A 209 -5.33 8.50 -27.07
CA GLU A 209 -5.22 7.24 -27.80
C GLU A 209 -5.88 6.07 -27.05
N PHE A 210 -5.78 6.03 -25.73
CA PHE A 210 -6.52 5.05 -24.95
C PHE A 210 -8.03 5.17 -25.20
N HIS A 211 -8.57 6.38 -25.19
CA HIS A 211 -9.99 6.58 -25.50
C HIS A 211 -10.32 6.13 -26.93
N ARG A 212 -9.53 6.55 -27.93
CA ARG A 212 -9.76 6.19 -29.34
C ARG A 212 -9.82 4.66 -29.55
N ILE A 213 -8.91 3.91 -28.93
CA ILE A 213 -8.86 2.46 -29.08
C ILE A 213 -9.97 1.78 -28.27
N LEU A 214 -10.17 2.18 -27.03
CA LEU A 214 -11.11 1.52 -26.13
C LEU A 214 -12.57 1.81 -26.50
N ALA A 215 -12.93 3.03 -26.92
CA ALA A 215 -14.29 3.40 -27.29
C ALA A 215 -14.83 2.54 -28.45
N ASP A 216 -14.00 2.25 -29.43
CA ASP A 216 -14.37 1.45 -30.61
C ASP A 216 -14.22 -0.07 -30.40
N SER A 217 -13.87 -0.51 -29.17
CA SER A 217 -13.59 -1.92 -28.90
C SER A 217 -14.86 -2.78 -28.93
N PRO A 218 -14.79 -4.02 -29.46
CA PRO A 218 -15.90 -4.99 -29.39
C PRO A 218 -16.32 -5.27 -27.93
N ILE A 219 -15.39 -5.17 -26.98
CA ILE A 219 -15.65 -5.38 -25.54
C ILE A 219 -16.62 -4.31 -25.03
N ASN A 220 -16.36 -3.04 -25.31
CA ASN A 220 -17.25 -1.96 -24.91
C ASN A 220 -18.59 -1.99 -25.63
N ALA A 221 -18.64 -2.43 -26.90
CA ALA A 221 -19.89 -2.69 -27.58
C ALA A 221 -20.73 -3.80 -26.88
N GLN A 222 -20.10 -4.83 -26.34
CA GLN A 222 -20.77 -5.89 -25.57
C GLN A 222 -21.22 -5.37 -24.20
N ARG A 223 -20.38 -4.62 -23.47
CA ARG A 223 -20.73 -3.99 -22.17
C ARG A 223 -21.96 -3.09 -22.32
N LYS A 224 -21.98 -2.26 -23.37
CA LYS A 224 -23.13 -1.40 -23.67
C LYS A 224 -24.42 -2.19 -23.93
N LYS A 225 -24.35 -3.28 -24.70
CA LYS A 225 -25.50 -4.19 -24.95
C LYS A 225 -26.00 -4.85 -23.65
N ALA A 226 -25.08 -5.13 -22.73
CA ALA A 226 -25.40 -5.71 -21.42
C ALA A 226 -25.89 -4.67 -20.40
N GLY A 227 -25.98 -3.38 -20.75
CA GLY A 227 -26.37 -2.31 -19.84
C GLY A 227 -25.29 -1.98 -18.80
N LEU A 228 -24.05 -2.38 -19.04
CA LEU A 228 -22.90 -2.08 -18.18
C LEU A 228 -22.23 -0.77 -18.62
N PRO A 229 -21.64 0.00 -17.71
CA PRO A 229 -20.83 1.16 -18.03
C PRO A 229 -19.66 0.79 -18.95
N GLU A 230 -19.43 1.55 -20.01
CA GLU A 230 -18.30 1.35 -20.91
C GLU A 230 -16.99 1.67 -20.18
N ALA A 231 -15.94 0.87 -20.39
CA ALA A 231 -14.58 1.14 -19.91
C ALA A 231 -13.76 1.75 -21.07
N ASN A 232 -14.13 2.98 -21.48
CA ASN A 232 -13.75 3.57 -22.77
C ASN A 232 -12.59 4.57 -22.69
N ILE A 233 -11.98 4.76 -21.52
CA ILE A 233 -10.75 5.54 -21.32
C ILE A 233 -9.97 4.97 -20.15
N VAL A 234 -8.66 5.26 -20.07
CA VAL A 234 -7.86 5.12 -18.86
C VAL A 234 -7.42 6.51 -18.41
N ILE A 235 -7.84 6.90 -17.20
CA ILE A 235 -7.42 8.13 -16.54
C ILE A 235 -6.26 7.83 -15.58
N LEU A 236 -5.23 8.70 -15.58
CA LEU A 236 -3.94 8.47 -14.95
C LEU A 236 -3.75 9.37 -13.74
N ARG A 237 -3.12 8.81 -12.70
CA ARG A 237 -2.77 9.55 -11.48
C ARG A 237 -1.54 9.01 -10.77
N GLY A 238 -0.98 9.83 -9.88
CA GLY A 238 0.14 9.44 -9.02
C GLY A 238 1.39 9.12 -9.82
N ALA A 239 1.73 9.96 -10.80
CA ALA A 239 2.97 9.89 -11.55
C ALA A 239 4.18 9.77 -10.60
N GLY A 240 5.08 8.83 -10.88
CA GLY A 240 6.29 8.65 -10.09
C GLY A 240 7.35 7.87 -10.86
N VAL A 241 8.57 7.97 -10.40
CA VAL A 241 9.72 7.17 -10.83
C VAL A 241 10.12 6.22 -9.70
N LEU A 242 10.90 5.19 -9.99
CA LEU A 242 11.40 4.30 -8.94
C LEU A 242 12.25 5.12 -7.95
N PRO A 243 11.94 5.10 -6.63
CA PRO A 243 12.73 5.85 -5.65
C PRO A 243 14.14 5.27 -5.52
N GLU A 244 15.14 6.14 -5.51
CA GLU A 244 16.53 5.77 -5.22
C GLU A 244 16.76 5.74 -3.70
N ILE A 245 16.47 4.61 -3.08
CA ILE A 245 16.66 4.39 -1.63
C ILE A 245 17.50 3.15 -1.39
N PRO A 246 18.33 3.14 -0.33
CA PRO A 246 19.12 1.95 0.01
C PRO A 246 18.19 0.81 0.41
N PHE A 247 18.54 -0.43 0.05
CA PHE A 247 17.76 -1.60 0.47
C PHE A 247 17.97 -1.91 1.96
N LEU A 248 16.98 -2.52 2.59
CA LEU A 248 17.08 -2.92 4.01
C LEU A 248 18.28 -3.84 4.28
N LYS A 249 18.63 -4.71 3.33
CA LYS A 249 19.83 -5.56 3.43
C LYS A 249 21.12 -4.75 3.50
N ASP A 250 21.18 -3.60 2.82
CA ASP A 250 22.38 -2.75 2.80
C ASP A 250 22.49 -1.90 4.07
N ILE A 251 21.34 -1.54 4.67
CA ILE A 251 21.28 -0.77 5.93
C ILE A 251 21.60 -1.66 7.14
N TYR A 252 20.97 -2.85 7.21
CA TYR A 252 20.96 -3.69 8.42
C TYR A 252 21.71 -5.03 8.26
N GLY A 253 22.15 -5.38 7.05
CA GLY A 253 22.82 -6.66 6.78
C GLY A 253 21.90 -7.87 6.98
N ILE A 254 20.62 -7.77 6.61
CA ILE A 254 19.58 -8.77 6.82
C ILE A 254 18.98 -9.26 5.51
N SER A 255 18.56 -10.52 5.49
CA SER A 255 17.69 -11.06 4.43
C SER A 255 16.22 -10.80 4.77
N THR A 256 15.42 -10.37 3.80
CA THR A 256 14.07 -9.83 4.05
C THR A 256 13.03 -10.45 3.12
N ALA A 257 11.83 -10.75 3.64
CA ALA A 257 10.70 -11.24 2.85
C ALA A 257 9.41 -10.50 3.16
N CYS A 258 8.45 -10.58 2.24
CA CYS A 258 7.13 -9.96 2.33
C CYS A 258 6.03 -10.97 2.05
N VAL A 259 5.01 -11.01 2.92
CA VAL A 259 3.75 -11.74 2.75
C VAL A 259 2.62 -10.72 2.69
N ALA A 260 2.16 -10.38 1.49
CA ALA A 260 1.11 -9.38 1.25
C ALA A 260 0.27 -9.74 0.01
N GLY A 261 -1.06 -9.55 0.08
CA GLY A 261 -1.97 -9.85 -1.02
C GLY A 261 -2.12 -8.74 -2.07
N GLY A 262 -1.98 -7.48 -1.69
CA GLY A 262 -2.21 -6.33 -2.58
C GLY A 262 -0.95 -5.88 -3.34
N ALA A 263 -1.11 -5.48 -4.61
CA ALA A 263 0.00 -5.02 -5.46
C ALA A 263 0.78 -3.86 -4.83
N LEU A 264 0.10 -2.85 -4.27
CA LEU A 264 0.76 -1.72 -3.64
C LEU A 264 1.77 -2.14 -2.56
N TYR A 265 1.37 -3.03 -1.65
CA TYR A 265 2.21 -3.48 -0.52
C TYR A 265 3.39 -4.32 -0.99
N LYS A 266 3.16 -5.17 -2.00
CA LYS A 266 4.21 -5.93 -2.69
C LYS A 266 5.23 -5.00 -3.33
N GLY A 267 4.75 -3.97 -4.03
CA GLY A 267 5.63 -3.00 -4.69
C GLY A 267 6.43 -2.15 -3.72
N VAL A 268 5.82 -1.69 -2.61
CA VAL A 268 6.57 -0.97 -1.57
C VAL A 268 7.63 -1.88 -0.94
N ALA A 269 7.30 -3.15 -0.67
CA ALA A 269 8.27 -4.12 -0.16
C ALA A 269 9.42 -4.38 -1.14
N GLN A 270 9.11 -4.52 -2.44
CA GLN A 270 10.13 -4.69 -3.48
C GLN A 270 11.04 -3.46 -3.62
N SER A 271 10.49 -2.25 -3.49
CA SER A 271 11.29 -1.02 -3.59
C SER A 271 12.37 -0.89 -2.50
N VAL A 272 12.20 -1.56 -1.38
CA VAL A 272 13.16 -1.63 -0.28
C VAL A 272 13.96 -2.95 -0.25
N GLY A 273 13.86 -3.75 -1.31
CA GLY A 273 14.67 -4.96 -1.53
C GLY A 273 14.15 -6.23 -0.85
N MET A 274 12.85 -6.32 -0.51
CA MET A 274 12.27 -7.55 0.06
C MET A 274 11.90 -8.56 -1.02
N ASP A 275 12.11 -9.84 -0.73
CA ASP A 275 11.61 -10.96 -1.52
C ASP A 275 10.10 -11.10 -1.31
N VAL A 276 9.29 -10.89 -2.36
CA VAL A 276 7.84 -11.00 -2.28
C VAL A 276 7.41 -12.46 -2.50
N LEU A 277 6.78 -13.03 -1.47
CA LEU A 277 6.34 -14.41 -1.49
C LEU A 277 4.94 -14.54 -2.12
N SER A 278 4.77 -15.55 -2.99
CA SER A 278 3.47 -15.91 -3.52
C SER A 278 2.78 -16.89 -2.58
N VAL A 279 1.67 -16.49 -1.99
CA VAL A 279 0.92 -17.31 -1.03
C VAL A 279 -0.49 -17.57 -1.58
N PRO A 280 -0.83 -18.82 -1.91
CA PRO A 280 -2.20 -19.16 -2.33
C PRO A 280 -3.22 -18.75 -1.26
N GLY A 281 -4.31 -18.10 -1.68
CA GLY A 281 -5.35 -17.60 -0.77
C GLY A 281 -5.01 -16.27 -0.09
N ASP A 282 -3.80 -15.72 -0.26
CA ASP A 282 -3.48 -14.36 0.18
C ASP A 282 -4.11 -13.34 -0.77
N THR A 283 -5.30 -12.90 -0.44
CA THR A 283 -6.01 -11.83 -1.14
C THR A 283 -5.93 -10.54 -0.32
N ALA A 284 -6.12 -9.38 -0.96
CA ALA A 284 -6.27 -8.11 -0.25
C ALA A 284 -7.74 -7.88 0.18
N SER A 285 -8.54 -8.93 0.31
CA SER A 285 -9.98 -8.89 0.55
C SER A 285 -10.38 -9.61 1.83
N TYR A 286 -11.66 -9.54 2.19
CA TYR A 286 -12.23 -10.13 3.42
C TYR A 286 -12.08 -11.65 3.53
N ASP A 287 -11.98 -12.33 2.41
CA ASP A 287 -11.81 -13.78 2.27
C ASP A 287 -10.36 -14.26 2.40
N THR A 288 -9.39 -13.34 2.58
CA THR A 288 -7.97 -13.69 2.69
C THR A 288 -7.75 -14.84 3.69
N ASP A 289 -6.92 -15.82 3.30
CA ASP A 289 -6.57 -16.97 4.13
C ASP A 289 -5.49 -16.58 5.15
N VAL A 290 -5.91 -16.34 6.38
CA VAL A 290 -5.02 -15.91 7.47
C VAL A 290 -4.10 -17.02 7.96
N GLU A 291 -4.52 -18.29 7.85
CA GLU A 291 -3.66 -19.43 8.19
C GLU A 291 -2.54 -19.61 7.17
N ALA A 292 -2.85 -19.53 5.88
CA ALA A 292 -1.87 -19.59 4.82
C ALA A 292 -0.81 -18.47 4.96
N LYS A 293 -1.25 -17.25 5.28
CA LYS A 293 -0.36 -16.11 5.54
C LYS A 293 0.56 -16.35 6.74
N ALA A 294 0.01 -16.80 7.86
CA ALA A 294 0.78 -17.10 9.07
C ALA A 294 1.80 -18.22 8.82
N ARG A 295 1.43 -19.31 8.13
CA ARG A 295 2.33 -20.41 7.76
C ARG A 295 3.44 -19.94 6.82
N ALA A 296 3.10 -19.17 5.78
CA ALA A 296 4.09 -18.62 4.85
C ALA A 296 5.10 -17.71 5.56
N THR A 297 4.64 -16.91 6.53
CA THR A 297 5.51 -16.05 7.35
C THR A 297 6.46 -16.91 8.21
N ALA A 298 5.95 -17.93 8.88
CA ALA A 298 6.77 -18.84 9.69
C ALA A 298 7.78 -19.63 8.84
N ASP A 299 7.37 -20.07 7.64
CA ASP A 299 8.26 -20.75 6.71
C ASP A 299 9.34 -19.82 6.14
N ALA A 300 9.00 -18.55 5.86
CA ALA A 300 9.95 -17.55 5.39
C ALA A 300 11.08 -17.28 6.40
N LEU A 301 10.79 -17.28 7.71
CA LEU A 301 11.78 -17.08 8.77
C LEU A 301 12.90 -18.14 8.79
N LYS A 302 12.69 -19.30 8.17
CA LYS A 302 13.75 -20.34 8.04
C LYS A 302 14.93 -19.85 7.17
N ASN A 303 14.65 -18.96 6.21
CA ASN A 303 15.62 -18.48 5.22
C ASN A 303 15.82 -16.96 5.25
N HIS A 304 15.01 -16.23 6.00
CA HIS A 304 15.09 -14.76 6.12
C HIS A 304 15.26 -14.35 7.58
N ASP A 305 15.91 -13.23 7.81
CA ASP A 305 16.09 -12.63 9.14
C ASP A 305 14.90 -11.77 9.54
N TYR A 306 14.21 -11.21 8.55
CA TYR A 306 13.08 -10.32 8.73
C TYR A 306 11.94 -10.66 7.77
N VAL A 307 10.70 -10.67 8.26
CA VAL A 307 9.50 -10.84 7.44
C VAL A 307 8.49 -9.73 7.72
N PHE A 308 8.04 -9.10 6.66
CA PHE A 308 6.88 -8.19 6.67
C PHE A 308 5.61 -8.97 6.37
N LEU A 309 4.66 -8.96 7.29
CA LEU A 309 3.34 -9.59 7.17
C LEU A 309 2.24 -8.52 7.15
N HIS A 310 1.45 -8.49 6.09
CA HIS A 310 0.43 -7.47 5.86
C HIS A 310 -1.00 -8.03 5.86
N PHE A 311 -1.96 -7.32 6.49
CA PHE A 311 -3.38 -7.65 6.55
C PHE A 311 -4.25 -6.45 6.15
N LYS A 312 -4.87 -6.49 4.94
CA LYS A 312 -5.63 -5.37 4.34
C LYS A 312 -7.08 -5.21 4.85
N PRO A 313 -7.83 -6.26 5.25
CA PRO A 313 -9.28 -6.19 5.41
C PRO A 313 -9.82 -5.16 6.40
N THR A 314 -9.04 -4.75 7.40
CA THR A 314 -9.43 -3.74 8.39
C THR A 314 -9.67 -2.37 7.76
N ASP A 315 -8.79 -1.94 6.86
CA ASP A 315 -8.95 -0.71 6.10
C ASP A 315 -10.12 -0.77 5.12
N SER A 316 -10.27 -1.91 4.44
CA SER A 316 -11.40 -2.09 3.51
C SER A 316 -12.75 -1.95 4.22
N ALA A 317 -12.88 -2.50 5.43
CA ALA A 317 -14.10 -2.38 6.23
C ALA A 317 -14.37 -0.94 6.70
N ALA A 318 -13.31 -0.18 7.02
CA ALA A 318 -13.45 1.23 7.35
C ALA A 318 -13.88 2.07 6.14
N HIS A 319 -13.31 1.82 4.96
CA HIS A 319 -13.74 2.46 3.71
C HIS A 319 -15.17 2.11 3.29
N ASP A 320 -15.67 0.93 3.66
CA ASP A 320 -17.07 0.53 3.49
C ASP A 320 -18.01 1.18 4.54
N LEU A 321 -17.48 2.02 5.45
CA LEU A 321 -18.23 2.66 6.55
C LEU A 321 -18.90 1.65 7.50
N ASP A 322 -18.26 0.49 7.70
CA ASP A 322 -18.79 -0.58 8.54
C ASP A 322 -17.87 -0.90 9.73
N PRO A 323 -18.07 -0.20 10.87
CA PRO A 323 -17.26 -0.42 12.06
C PRO A 323 -17.43 -1.82 12.69
N ARG A 324 -18.58 -2.47 12.49
CA ARG A 324 -18.78 -3.85 12.98
C ARG A 324 -17.98 -4.85 12.15
N LYS A 325 -17.95 -4.65 10.85
CA LYS A 325 -17.10 -5.44 9.96
C LYS A 325 -15.62 -5.22 10.24
N LYS A 326 -15.20 -3.96 10.49
CA LYS A 326 -13.84 -3.66 10.92
C LYS A 326 -13.47 -4.40 12.21
N MET A 327 -14.37 -4.41 13.20
CA MET A 327 -14.20 -5.19 14.44
C MET A 327 -14.01 -6.69 14.15
N ALA A 328 -14.86 -7.28 13.29
CA ALA A 328 -14.72 -8.69 12.89
C ALA A 328 -13.39 -8.96 12.15
N MET A 329 -12.92 -8.02 11.35
CA MET A 329 -11.61 -8.15 10.68
C MET A 329 -10.45 -8.02 11.66
N ILE A 330 -10.55 -7.23 12.70
CA ILE A 330 -9.57 -7.19 13.81
C ILE A 330 -9.54 -8.53 14.55
N GLU A 331 -10.69 -9.16 14.80
CA GLU A 331 -10.77 -10.50 15.40
C GLU A 331 -10.12 -11.56 14.48
N LYS A 332 -10.31 -11.46 13.15
CA LYS A 332 -9.64 -12.30 12.16
C LYS A 332 -8.12 -12.05 12.12
N PHE A 333 -7.69 -10.81 12.30
CA PHE A 333 -6.28 -10.45 12.44
C PHE A 333 -5.66 -11.07 13.71
N ASP A 334 -6.36 -11.04 14.84
CA ASP A 334 -5.93 -11.71 16.08
C ASP A 334 -5.73 -13.22 15.87
N GLN A 335 -6.63 -13.89 15.11
CA GLN A 335 -6.48 -15.30 14.73
C GLN A 335 -5.23 -15.56 13.89
N MET A 336 -4.91 -14.66 12.92
CA MET A 336 -3.68 -14.74 12.14
C MET A 336 -2.44 -14.69 13.03
N VAL A 337 -2.42 -13.74 13.96
CA VAL A 337 -1.31 -13.59 14.92
C VAL A 337 -1.24 -14.78 15.87
N ALA A 338 -2.39 -15.32 16.31
CA ALA A 338 -2.45 -16.54 17.13
C ALA A 338 -1.82 -17.73 16.42
N THR A 339 -2.18 -17.97 15.17
CA THR A 339 -1.59 -19.04 14.35
C THR A 339 -0.09 -18.80 14.16
N LEU A 340 0.33 -17.58 13.84
CA LEU A 340 1.75 -17.26 13.67
C LEU A 340 2.57 -17.57 14.92
N THR A 341 2.14 -17.11 16.10
CA THR A 341 2.86 -17.32 17.37
C THR A 341 2.94 -18.79 17.81
N GLN A 342 2.09 -19.65 17.29
CA GLN A 342 2.18 -21.10 17.52
C GLN A 342 3.18 -21.81 16.58
N LEU A 343 3.50 -21.19 15.46
CA LEU A 343 4.35 -21.79 14.41
C LEU A 343 5.81 -21.35 14.50
N ILE A 344 6.10 -20.26 15.18
CA ILE A 344 7.45 -19.67 15.28
C ILE A 344 8.06 -19.94 16.66
N ASP A 345 9.38 -19.85 16.74
CA ASP A 345 10.13 -19.88 17.98
C ASP A 345 10.14 -18.47 18.62
N MET A 346 9.29 -18.28 19.63
CA MET A 346 9.16 -17.00 20.35
C MET A 346 10.37 -16.67 21.23
N ASP A 347 11.23 -17.65 21.55
CA ASP A 347 12.45 -17.42 22.33
C ASP A 347 13.58 -16.81 21.46
N HIS A 348 13.42 -16.84 20.15
CA HIS A 348 14.35 -16.28 19.16
C HIS A 348 13.68 -15.33 18.14
N THR A 349 12.44 -14.91 18.38
CA THR A 349 11.71 -14.06 17.44
C THR A 349 11.15 -12.80 18.11
N HIS A 350 11.41 -11.67 17.50
CA HIS A 350 10.88 -10.37 17.89
C HIS A 350 9.76 -9.94 16.94
N ILE A 351 8.64 -9.47 17.47
CA ILE A 351 7.47 -9.10 16.68
C ILE A 351 7.08 -7.66 17.00
N ALA A 352 7.00 -6.83 15.98
CA ALA A 352 6.32 -5.53 16.04
C ALA A 352 4.95 -5.64 15.37
N ILE A 353 3.89 -5.16 16.03
CA ILE A 353 2.50 -5.17 15.53
C ILE A 353 1.97 -3.74 15.57
N THR A 354 1.49 -3.24 14.42
CA THR A 354 0.96 -1.87 14.31
C THR A 354 -0.01 -1.74 13.13
N GLY A 355 -0.47 -0.53 12.86
CA GLY A 355 -1.13 -0.12 11.61
C GLY A 355 -0.26 0.86 10.82
N ASP A 356 -0.57 1.04 9.56
CA ASP A 356 0.09 2.02 8.68
C ASP A 356 -0.61 3.38 8.68
N HIS A 357 -1.83 3.46 9.17
CA HIS A 357 -2.61 4.66 9.43
C HIS A 357 -3.89 4.35 10.22
N THR A 358 -4.54 5.39 10.68
CA THR A 358 -5.93 5.36 11.15
C THR A 358 -6.87 5.57 9.96
N THR A 359 -7.86 4.68 9.80
CA THR A 359 -8.98 4.86 8.86
C THR A 359 -10.28 4.91 9.64
N ALA A 360 -10.87 6.11 9.72
CA ALA A 360 -12.09 6.33 10.50
C ALA A 360 -13.30 5.68 9.83
N SER A 361 -13.87 4.64 10.45
CA SER A 361 -15.05 3.91 9.93
C SER A 361 -16.31 4.76 9.80
N THR A 362 -16.34 5.95 10.41
CA THR A 362 -17.46 6.89 10.30
C THR A 362 -17.41 7.75 9.04
N THR A 363 -16.23 7.92 8.44
CA THR A 363 -16.01 8.78 7.27
C THR A 363 -15.40 8.04 6.10
N GLY A 364 -14.81 6.86 6.32
CA GLY A 364 -14.07 6.10 5.32
C GLY A 364 -12.78 6.79 4.90
N GLN A 365 -12.24 7.73 5.70
CA GLN A 365 -11.06 8.51 5.35
C GLN A 365 -9.89 8.19 6.27
N HIS A 366 -8.68 8.26 5.72
CA HIS A 366 -7.47 8.23 6.53
C HIS A 366 -7.38 9.50 7.36
N THR A 367 -6.87 9.39 8.58
CA THR A 367 -6.72 10.53 9.49
C THR A 367 -5.31 10.58 10.07
N GLY A 368 -4.92 11.75 10.59
CA GLY A 368 -3.63 11.95 11.25
C GLY A 368 -3.58 11.49 12.72
N ASP A 369 -4.59 10.73 13.16
CA ASP A 369 -4.58 10.14 14.50
C ASP A 369 -3.51 9.03 14.57
N PRO A 370 -2.76 8.89 15.68
CA PRO A 370 -1.73 7.87 15.81
C PRO A 370 -2.32 6.47 15.87
N VAL A 371 -1.54 5.48 15.49
CA VAL A 371 -1.88 4.05 15.59
C VAL A 371 -1.17 3.39 16.77
N PRO A 372 -1.74 2.34 17.38
CA PRO A 372 -1.07 1.61 18.46
C PRO A 372 0.09 0.78 17.91
N LEU A 373 1.15 0.65 18.70
CA LEU A 373 2.32 -0.20 18.48
C LEU A 373 2.51 -1.13 19.67
N LEU A 374 2.82 -2.38 19.35
CA LEU A 374 3.29 -3.38 20.29
C LEU A 374 4.62 -3.93 19.78
N LEU A 375 5.63 -4.00 20.63
CA LEU A 375 6.89 -4.72 20.39
C LEU A 375 7.06 -5.80 21.47
N VAL A 376 7.25 -7.04 21.07
CA VAL A 376 7.44 -8.19 21.96
C VAL A 376 8.56 -9.10 21.44
N GLY A 377 9.33 -9.68 22.34
CA GLY A 377 10.44 -10.60 22.04
C GLY A 377 11.30 -10.83 23.27
N PRO A 378 12.27 -11.77 23.21
CA PRO A 378 13.04 -12.21 24.39
C PRO A 378 13.87 -11.10 25.02
N THR A 379 14.35 -10.12 24.25
CA THR A 379 15.16 -9.01 24.76
C THR A 379 14.37 -7.74 25.06
N VAL A 380 13.05 -7.75 24.76
CA VAL A 380 12.19 -6.58 24.89
C VAL A 380 11.76 -6.41 26.36
N ARG A 381 11.98 -5.23 26.92
CA ARG A 381 11.44 -4.86 28.24
C ARG A 381 9.93 -4.72 28.13
N ASN A 382 9.19 -5.28 29.07
CA ASN A 382 7.73 -5.12 29.14
C ASN A 382 7.34 -3.85 29.91
N ASP A 383 6.13 -3.36 29.61
CA ASP A 383 5.44 -2.31 30.37
C ASP A 383 4.22 -2.88 31.12
N ASP A 384 3.40 -1.99 31.72
CA ASP A 384 2.24 -2.38 32.51
C ASP A 384 0.95 -2.54 31.68
N VAL A 385 0.99 -2.31 30.35
CA VAL A 385 -0.17 -2.38 29.47
C VAL A 385 -0.61 -3.84 29.31
N LYS A 386 -1.93 -4.07 29.41
CA LYS A 386 -2.53 -5.43 29.36
C LYS A 386 -3.51 -5.61 28.20
N GLU A 387 -3.77 -4.56 27.44
CA GLU A 387 -4.69 -4.54 26.33
C GLU A 387 -4.06 -3.83 25.13
N PHE A 388 -4.15 -4.41 23.94
CA PHE A 388 -3.69 -3.76 22.71
C PHE A 388 -4.81 -2.88 22.14
N SER A 389 -4.79 -1.60 22.45
CA SER A 389 -5.74 -0.61 21.94
C SER A 389 -5.12 0.78 21.90
N GLU A 390 -5.75 1.70 21.16
CA GLU A 390 -5.27 3.09 21.04
C GLU A 390 -5.16 3.74 22.41
N ARG A 391 -6.15 3.52 23.27
CA ARG A 391 -6.21 4.10 24.61
C ARG A 391 -5.18 3.49 25.55
N ALA A 392 -5.06 2.17 25.57
CA ALA A 392 -4.13 1.49 26.46
C ALA A 392 -2.68 1.75 26.05
N CYS A 393 -2.36 1.66 24.76
CA CYS A 393 -1.02 1.92 24.23
C CYS A 393 -0.56 3.39 24.43
N ALA A 394 -1.50 4.33 24.61
CA ALA A 394 -1.16 5.72 24.95
C ALA A 394 -0.42 5.87 26.30
N THR A 395 -0.51 4.86 27.18
CA THR A 395 0.20 4.83 28.47
C THR A 395 1.41 3.89 28.45
N GLY A 396 1.74 3.32 27.30
CA GLY A 396 2.82 2.37 27.14
C GLY A 396 4.22 2.97 27.25
N GLY A 397 5.18 2.11 27.53
CA GLY A 397 6.57 2.49 27.82
C GLY A 397 7.33 3.11 26.64
N LEU A 398 6.90 2.92 25.39
CA LEU A 398 7.48 3.60 24.21
C LEU A 398 6.98 5.05 24.07
N GLY A 399 5.90 5.42 24.75
CA GLY A 399 5.26 6.73 24.56
C GLY A 399 4.74 6.91 23.15
N SER A 400 4.95 8.11 22.57
CA SER A 400 4.60 8.41 21.17
C SER A 400 5.88 8.57 20.34
N ILE A 401 5.96 7.82 19.24
CA ILE A 401 7.11 7.82 18.33
C ILE A 401 6.69 8.12 16.89
N LEU A 402 7.64 8.41 16.03
CA LEU A 402 7.43 8.52 14.58
C LEU A 402 7.49 7.13 13.92
N GLY A 403 6.79 6.96 12.78
CA GLY A 403 6.79 5.70 12.03
C GLY A 403 8.18 5.21 11.64
N MET A 404 9.05 6.13 11.22
CA MET A 404 10.44 5.81 10.84
C MET A 404 11.31 5.29 12.01
N ALA A 405 10.83 5.34 13.24
CA ALA A 405 11.52 4.73 14.40
C ALA A 405 11.18 3.24 14.59
N VAL A 406 10.11 2.73 13.97
CA VAL A 406 9.63 1.35 14.18
C VAL A 406 10.66 0.32 13.70
N MET A 407 11.16 0.47 12.48
CA MET A 407 12.17 -0.46 11.94
C MET A 407 13.48 -0.43 12.73
N PRO A 408 14.10 0.73 13.03
CA PRO A 408 15.27 0.80 13.90
C PRO A 408 15.07 0.16 15.27
N LEU A 409 13.92 0.34 15.92
CA LEU A 409 13.60 -0.28 17.21
C LEU A 409 13.58 -1.81 17.09
N LEU A 410 12.90 -2.34 16.05
CA LEU A 410 12.83 -3.78 15.81
C LEU A 410 14.21 -4.35 15.47
N MET A 411 15.01 -3.66 14.67
CA MET A 411 16.38 -4.07 14.32
C MET A 411 17.33 -3.99 15.53
N SER A 412 17.14 -3.01 16.42
CA SER A 412 17.90 -2.92 17.66
C SER A 412 17.61 -4.10 18.59
N ALA A 413 16.37 -4.59 18.62
CA ALA A 413 15.99 -5.73 19.46
C ALA A 413 16.68 -7.05 19.01
N ILE A 414 17.10 -7.15 17.75
CA ILE A 414 17.84 -8.31 17.19
C ILE A 414 19.34 -8.01 16.96
N ASP A 415 19.87 -6.96 17.56
CA ASP A 415 21.28 -6.54 17.45
C ASP A 415 21.77 -6.27 16.00
N ARG A 416 20.91 -5.69 15.17
CA ARG A 416 21.20 -5.35 13.75
C ARG A 416 21.24 -3.85 13.46
N THR A 417 21.05 -3.00 14.46
CA THR A 417 21.17 -1.55 14.29
C THR A 417 22.64 -1.14 14.36
N PRO A 418 23.19 -0.44 13.35
CA PRO A 418 24.53 0.09 13.42
C PRO A 418 24.67 1.14 14.52
N MET A 419 25.82 1.15 15.21
CA MET A 419 26.10 2.16 16.22
C MET A 419 26.33 3.52 15.57
N PHE A 420 25.63 4.54 16.02
CA PHE A 420 25.86 5.90 15.56
C PHE A 420 27.15 6.49 16.16
N GLY A 421 28.04 6.99 15.31
CA GLY A 421 29.29 7.62 15.74
C GLY A 421 30.42 6.65 16.06
N ALA A 422 30.37 5.40 15.58
CA ALA A 422 31.44 4.38 15.70
C ALA A 422 32.32 4.33 14.46
#